data_66224cc6af579b720c5170f1052792dd
#
_entry.id   66224cc6af579b720c5170f1052792dd
#
_cell.length_a   1.000
_cell.length_b   1.000
_cell.length_c   1.000
_cell.angle_alpha   90.00
_cell.angle_beta   90.00
_cell.angle_gamma   90.00
#
_symmetry.space_group_name_H-M   'P 1'
#
loop_
_entity.id
_entity.type
_entity.pdbx_description
1 polymer ?
#
loop_
_entity_poly.entity_id
_entity_poly.type
_entity_poly.pdbx_seq_one_letter_code
_entity_poly.pdbx_strand_id
1 'polypeptide(L)'
;ECTKGGCTNKNGYIVHDKHVGDIQNRDTLDPPDLDYEKDVGVTVSGGTLSQRLVSTWNGKKVVGSRLYIVDEADEKYQLFTFVGKEFTYTVDMSQIQCGINAALYTVEMPAAGKTPGGVKYGYGYCDANCVDGDCCMEFDIQEASNKAIVYTTHSCQSQTSGCDTSGCGYNPYRDSGDKAFWGTTINVNQPVTIVTQFIGSGSSLTEVKRLCVQGGKTFPPAKSLTDSYCNANDYRSLRTMGASMARGHVVVFSLWDSNGMSWMDGGNAGPCTSYNIESLESSQPNLKVTWSNVKYGEIDSPY
;
A
#
# COMPACT_ATOMS: atom_id res chain seq x y z
N GLU A 1 -7.30 16.19 -4.66
CA GLU A 1 -6.06 16.96 -4.50
C GLU A 1 -6.31 18.14 -3.56
N CYS A 2 -5.41 18.37 -2.62
CA CYS A 2 -5.60 19.36 -1.55
C CYS A 2 -4.48 20.41 -1.50
N THR A 3 -4.87 21.62 -1.17
CA THR A 3 -3.99 22.76 -0.86
C THR A 3 -4.46 23.41 0.44
N LYS A 4 -3.74 24.39 0.98
CA LYS A 4 -4.20 25.17 2.14
C LYS A 4 -5.54 25.89 1.90
N GLY A 5 -5.94 26.07 0.65
CA GLY A 5 -7.24 26.66 0.26
C GLY A 5 -8.40 25.68 0.17
N GLY A 6 -8.16 24.40 0.37
CA GLY A 6 -9.16 23.32 0.30
C GLY A 6 -8.83 22.22 -0.69
N CYS A 7 -9.72 21.26 -0.80
CA CYS A 7 -9.55 20.08 -1.66
C CYS A 7 -10.43 20.17 -2.90
N THR A 8 -9.90 19.72 -4.03
CA THR A 8 -10.60 19.55 -5.31
C THR A 8 -10.64 18.07 -5.65
N ASN A 9 -11.83 17.58 -6.02
CA ASN A 9 -11.96 16.20 -6.51
C ASN A 9 -11.28 16.06 -7.86
N LYS A 10 -10.56 14.96 -8.01
CA LYS A 10 -9.98 14.50 -9.27
C LYS A 10 -10.60 13.18 -9.63
N ASN A 11 -10.90 12.99 -10.89
CA ASN A 11 -11.31 11.70 -11.41
C ASN A 11 -10.08 10.86 -11.71
N GLY A 12 -10.23 9.56 -11.61
CA GLY A 12 -9.23 8.58 -11.97
C GLY A 12 -9.90 7.22 -12.07
N TYR A 13 -9.19 6.28 -12.65
CA TYR A 13 -9.68 4.92 -12.81
C TYR A 13 -8.80 3.97 -12.02
N ILE A 14 -9.32 2.79 -11.75
CA ILE A 14 -8.56 1.69 -11.15
C ILE A 14 -8.37 0.62 -12.22
N VAL A 15 -7.14 0.17 -12.39
CA VAL A 15 -6.82 -0.99 -13.22
C VAL A 15 -6.24 -2.10 -12.35
N HIS A 16 -6.66 -3.34 -12.63
CA HIS A 16 -6.13 -4.53 -11.98
C HIS A 16 -4.78 -4.91 -12.62
N ASP A 17 -3.85 -5.41 -11.80
CA ASP A 17 -2.60 -5.99 -12.28
C ASP A 17 -2.85 -7.06 -13.36
N LYS A 18 -1.91 -7.21 -14.27
CA LYS A 18 -1.97 -8.24 -15.33
C LYS A 18 -2.13 -9.66 -14.77
N HIS A 19 -1.70 -9.88 -13.54
CA HIS A 19 -1.85 -11.17 -12.88
C HIS A 19 -3.14 -11.20 -12.07
N VAL A 20 -4.03 -12.12 -12.42
CA VAL A 20 -5.23 -12.43 -11.65
C VAL A 20 -5.02 -13.77 -10.97
N GLY A 21 -5.27 -13.81 -9.67
CA GLY A 21 -5.08 -15.02 -8.88
C GLY A 21 -4.16 -14.76 -7.71
N ASP A 22 -3.82 -15.82 -7.01
CA ASP A 22 -2.83 -15.80 -5.96
C ASP A 22 -1.56 -15.12 -6.49
N ILE A 23 -1.16 -14.04 -5.84
CA ILE A 23 0.09 -13.32 -6.14
C ILE A 23 1.29 -14.27 -6.13
N GLN A 24 1.19 -15.40 -5.45
CA GLN A 24 2.22 -16.44 -5.40
C GLN A 24 2.14 -17.46 -6.55
N ASN A 25 0.97 -17.68 -7.15
CA ASN A 25 0.75 -18.67 -8.23
C ASN A 25 0.45 -18.05 -9.61
N ARG A 26 0.76 -16.87 -9.83
CA ARG A 26 0.83 -16.01 -11.03
C ARG A 26 0.43 -16.64 -12.36
N ASP A 27 -0.83 -17.00 -12.49
CA ASP A 27 -1.40 -17.22 -13.82
C ASP A 27 -1.54 -15.85 -14.49
N THR A 28 -0.75 -15.63 -15.52
CA THR A 28 -0.87 -14.44 -16.37
C THR A 28 -2.24 -14.43 -17.02
N LEU A 29 -2.98 -13.38 -16.80
CA LEU A 29 -4.18 -13.11 -17.56
C LEU A 29 -3.93 -11.91 -18.44
N ASP A 30 -4.30 -12.08 -19.69
CA ASP A 30 -4.61 -11.00 -20.61
C ASP A 30 -6.14 -10.88 -20.60
N PRO A 31 -6.78 -10.25 -19.60
CA PRO A 31 -8.22 -10.19 -19.58
C PRO A 31 -8.68 -8.89 -20.21
N PRO A 32 -9.13 -8.95 -21.48
CA PRO A 32 -9.73 -7.75 -22.06
C PRO A 32 -11.02 -7.34 -21.37
N ASP A 33 -11.67 -8.26 -20.61
CA ASP A 33 -13.03 -8.07 -20.11
C ASP A 33 -13.22 -8.64 -18.69
N LEU A 34 -12.42 -8.19 -17.69
CA LEU A 34 -12.68 -8.52 -16.30
C LEU A 34 -13.92 -7.79 -15.77
N ASP A 35 -14.87 -8.54 -15.26
CA ASP A 35 -15.86 -8.02 -14.32
C ASP A 35 -15.21 -7.90 -12.94
N TYR A 36 -14.80 -6.69 -12.57
CA TYR A 36 -14.01 -6.45 -11.36
C TYR A 36 -14.71 -6.92 -10.08
N GLU A 37 -16.01 -6.72 -9.96
CA GLU A 37 -16.77 -7.17 -8.79
C GLU A 37 -16.87 -8.69 -8.71
N LYS A 38 -17.23 -9.32 -9.83
CA LYS A 38 -17.46 -10.75 -9.90
C LYS A 38 -16.16 -11.55 -9.89
N ASP A 39 -15.22 -11.17 -10.77
CA ASP A 39 -14.06 -11.99 -11.08
C ASP A 39 -12.89 -11.79 -10.11
N VAL A 40 -12.71 -10.57 -9.59
CA VAL A 40 -11.58 -10.21 -8.70
C VAL A 40 -12.01 -9.56 -7.38
N GLY A 41 -13.32 -9.48 -7.13
CA GLY A 41 -13.85 -8.99 -5.86
C GLY A 41 -13.62 -7.50 -5.57
N VAL A 42 -13.43 -6.70 -6.62
CA VAL A 42 -13.13 -5.27 -6.52
C VAL A 42 -14.35 -4.43 -6.86
N THR A 43 -14.74 -3.53 -5.97
CA THR A 43 -15.83 -2.57 -6.23
C THR A 43 -15.38 -1.15 -5.95
N VAL A 44 -15.83 -0.21 -6.80
CA VAL A 44 -15.61 1.22 -6.62
C VAL A 44 -16.96 1.95 -6.66
N SER A 45 -17.25 2.72 -5.63
CA SER A 45 -18.49 3.51 -5.55
C SER A 45 -18.28 4.77 -4.71
N GLY A 46 -18.62 5.93 -5.25
CA GLY A 46 -18.60 7.21 -4.52
C GLY A 46 -17.22 7.56 -3.92
N GLY A 47 -16.12 7.20 -4.58
CA GLY A 47 -14.76 7.40 -4.08
C GLY A 47 -14.32 6.39 -3.02
N THR A 48 -15.08 5.31 -2.83
CA THR A 48 -14.76 4.19 -1.96
C THR A 48 -14.35 2.99 -2.82
N LEU A 49 -13.20 2.40 -2.51
CA LEU A 49 -12.67 1.17 -3.10
C LEU A 49 -12.78 0.04 -2.07
N SER A 50 -13.36 -1.10 -2.46
CA SER A 50 -13.35 -2.32 -1.65
C SER A 50 -12.69 -3.45 -2.41
N GLN A 51 -11.85 -4.23 -1.70
CA GLN A 51 -11.19 -5.42 -2.21
C GLN A 51 -11.59 -6.61 -1.33
N ARG A 52 -12.23 -7.63 -1.94
CA ARG A 52 -12.59 -8.87 -1.29
C ARG A 52 -11.44 -9.87 -1.42
N LEU A 53 -11.18 -10.65 -0.36
CA LEU A 53 -10.05 -11.56 -0.34
C LEU A 53 -10.20 -12.71 -1.33
N VAL A 54 -11.37 -13.33 -1.39
CA VAL A 54 -11.59 -14.50 -2.27
C VAL A 54 -12.67 -14.21 -3.30
N SER A 55 -12.38 -14.50 -4.53
CA SER A 55 -13.30 -14.46 -5.66
C SER A 55 -13.10 -15.68 -6.59
N THR A 56 -13.81 -15.73 -7.70
CA THR A 56 -13.70 -16.83 -8.65
C THR A 56 -13.70 -16.27 -10.08
N TRP A 57 -12.68 -16.62 -10.84
CA TRP A 57 -12.56 -16.30 -12.24
C TRP A 57 -12.36 -17.56 -13.08
N ASN A 58 -13.16 -17.73 -14.13
CA ASN A 58 -13.12 -18.91 -15.00
C ASN A 58 -13.12 -20.26 -14.23
N GLY A 59 -13.87 -20.32 -13.12
CA GLY A 59 -13.94 -21.52 -12.28
C GLY A 59 -12.72 -21.76 -11.39
N LYS A 60 -11.73 -20.88 -11.41
CA LYS A 60 -10.56 -20.91 -10.52
C LYS A 60 -10.73 -19.95 -9.35
N LYS A 61 -10.25 -20.36 -8.19
CA LYS A 61 -10.17 -19.47 -7.02
C LYS A 61 -9.15 -18.35 -7.30
N VAL A 62 -9.56 -17.13 -7.00
CA VAL A 62 -8.73 -15.92 -7.03
C VAL A 62 -8.60 -15.42 -5.61
N VAL A 63 -7.36 -15.19 -5.14
CA VAL A 63 -7.07 -14.68 -3.81
C VAL A 63 -6.40 -13.33 -3.91
N GLY A 64 -7.03 -12.31 -3.32
CA GLY A 64 -6.53 -10.96 -3.32
C GLY A 64 -6.65 -10.23 -4.66
N SER A 65 -6.06 -9.04 -4.68
CA SER A 65 -5.99 -8.19 -5.87
C SER A 65 -4.92 -7.13 -5.68
N ARG A 66 -4.31 -6.67 -6.79
CA ARG A 66 -3.37 -5.54 -6.83
C ARG A 66 -3.85 -4.55 -7.88
N LEU A 67 -4.00 -3.29 -7.47
CA LEU A 67 -4.70 -2.27 -8.23
C LEU A 67 -3.85 -1.01 -8.32
N TYR A 68 -3.90 -0.35 -9.46
CA TYR A 68 -3.18 0.89 -9.75
C TYR A 68 -4.15 2.01 -10.09
N ILE A 69 -3.81 3.24 -9.69
CA ILE A 69 -4.56 4.43 -10.11
C ILE A 69 -4.09 4.85 -11.50
N VAL A 70 -5.04 4.99 -12.41
CA VAL A 70 -4.85 5.52 -13.77
C VAL A 70 -5.36 6.95 -13.81
N ASP A 71 -4.74 7.78 -14.64
CA ASP A 71 -5.11 9.20 -14.80
C ASP A 71 -6.51 9.39 -15.39
N GLU A 72 -7.00 10.63 -15.35
CA GLU A 72 -8.34 10.96 -15.84
C GLU A 72 -8.50 10.71 -17.34
N ALA A 73 -7.43 10.75 -18.11
CA ALA A 73 -7.43 10.44 -19.54
C ALA A 73 -7.48 8.94 -19.84
N ASP A 74 -7.33 8.08 -18.82
CA ASP A 74 -7.28 6.61 -18.91
C ASP A 74 -6.15 6.11 -19.85
N GLU A 75 -5.03 6.82 -19.84
CA GLU A 75 -3.91 6.53 -20.73
C GLU A 75 -2.63 6.09 -19.99
N LYS A 76 -2.45 6.58 -18.76
CA LYS A 76 -1.23 6.38 -17.97
C LYS A 76 -1.55 6.13 -16.51
N TYR A 77 -0.66 5.41 -15.83
CA TYR A 77 -0.70 5.39 -14.36
C TYR A 77 -0.52 6.80 -13.82
N GLN A 78 -1.36 7.16 -12.84
CA GLN A 78 -1.24 8.44 -12.16
C GLN A 78 0.04 8.48 -11.35
N LEU A 79 0.95 9.37 -11.69
CA LEU A 79 2.16 9.60 -10.89
C LEU A 79 1.90 10.62 -9.78
N PHE A 80 2.41 10.29 -8.59
CA PHE A 80 2.40 11.18 -7.43
C PHE A 80 3.83 11.51 -7.01
N THR A 81 4.11 12.79 -6.75
CA THR A 81 5.38 13.25 -6.18
C THR A 81 5.19 13.51 -4.69
N PHE A 82 5.90 12.79 -3.82
CA PHE A 82 5.57 12.79 -2.40
C PHE A 82 6.38 13.76 -1.54
N VAL A 83 7.59 14.15 -1.93
CA VAL A 83 8.43 15.03 -1.10
C VAL A 83 7.77 16.39 -0.87
N GLY A 84 7.61 16.78 0.39
CA GLY A 84 6.88 17.99 0.79
C GLY A 84 5.37 17.87 0.70
N LYS A 85 4.84 16.63 0.62
CA LYS A 85 3.41 16.34 0.48
C LYS A 85 2.88 15.44 1.59
N GLU A 86 1.56 15.40 1.67
CA GLU A 86 0.81 14.53 2.56
C GLU A 86 -0.11 13.62 1.75
N PHE A 87 -0.15 12.36 2.14
CA PHE A 87 -1.07 11.37 1.59
C PHE A 87 -1.95 10.84 2.71
N THR A 88 -3.26 10.91 2.54
CA THR A 88 -4.25 10.60 3.56
C THR A 88 -5.34 9.72 3.00
N TYR A 89 -5.78 8.74 3.77
CA TYR A 89 -6.90 7.87 3.42
C TYR A 89 -7.56 7.34 4.69
N THR A 90 -8.81 6.91 4.55
CA THR A 90 -9.54 6.19 5.60
C THR A 90 -9.64 4.72 5.20
N VAL A 91 -9.29 3.83 6.12
CA VAL A 91 -9.33 2.38 5.88
C VAL A 91 -10.18 1.68 6.93
N ASP A 92 -11.03 0.75 6.49
CA ASP A 92 -11.71 -0.24 7.32
C ASP A 92 -11.01 -1.59 7.16
N MET A 93 -10.35 -2.01 8.24
CA MET A 93 -9.62 -3.28 8.30
C MET A 93 -10.21 -4.22 9.35
N SER A 94 -11.43 -3.99 9.79
CA SER A 94 -12.07 -4.78 10.84
C SER A 94 -12.10 -6.28 10.54
N GLN A 95 -12.15 -6.65 9.26
CA GLN A 95 -12.18 -8.04 8.79
C GLN A 95 -10.81 -8.61 8.45
N ILE A 96 -9.75 -7.82 8.42
CA ILE A 96 -8.42 -8.26 7.97
C ILE A 96 -7.69 -8.93 9.12
N GLN A 97 -7.76 -10.25 9.16
CA GLN A 97 -7.25 -11.09 10.25
C GLN A 97 -5.75 -11.40 10.10
N CYS A 98 -5.21 -12.16 11.07
CA CYS A 98 -3.83 -12.65 11.01
C CYS A 98 -3.50 -13.31 9.68
N GLY A 99 -2.35 -12.96 9.11
CA GLY A 99 -1.88 -13.54 7.86
C GLY A 99 -2.45 -12.90 6.59
N ILE A 100 -3.33 -11.89 6.71
CA ILE A 100 -3.82 -11.11 5.59
C ILE A 100 -3.17 -9.73 5.62
N ASN A 101 -2.62 -9.29 4.51
CA ASN A 101 -2.02 -7.97 4.35
C ASN A 101 -2.92 -7.06 3.49
N ALA A 102 -3.49 -6.05 4.12
CA ALA A 102 -4.11 -4.91 3.43
C ALA A 102 -3.01 -3.86 3.23
N ALA A 103 -2.43 -3.84 2.04
CA ALA A 103 -1.30 -2.99 1.71
C ALA A 103 -1.71 -1.80 0.85
N LEU A 104 -1.16 -0.64 1.17
CA LEU A 104 -1.19 0.56 0.35
C LEU A 104 0.24 1.07 0.26
N TYR A 105 0.76 1.12 -0.94
CA TYR A 105 2.17 1.45 -1.15
C TYR A 105 2.40 2.21 -2.45
N THR A 106 3.62 2.60 -2.69
CA THR A 106 4.01 3.34 -3.89
C THR A 106 5.28 2.75 -4.49
N VAL A 107 5.31 2.67 -5.83
CA VAL A 107 6.44 2.13 -6.59
C VAL A 107 6.82 3.05 -7.74
N GLU A 108 8.10 3.10 -8.07
CA GLU A 108 8.61 3.88 -9.22
C GLU A 108 8.43 3.10 -10.54
N MET A 109 7.20 2.66 -10.82
CA MET A 109 6.91 1.98 -12.07
C MET A 109 6.65 2.95 -13.22
N PRO A 110 6.89 2.55 -14.50
CA PRO A 110 6.70 3.42 -15.64
C PRO A 110 5.24 3.87 -15.80
N ALA A 111 4.98 5.18 -15.93
CA ALA A 111 3.63 5.72 -16.10
C ALA A 111 2.90 5.17 -17.33
N ALA A 112 3.61 4.87 -18.43
CA ALA A 112 3.03 4.34 -19.66
C ALA A 112 2.90 2.80 -19.67
N GLY A 113 3.21 2.11 -18.57
CA GLY A 113 3.40 0.67 -18.58
C GLY A 113 4.69 0.32 -19.33
N LYS A 114 5.03 -0.96 -19.44
CA LYS A 114 6.21 -1.40 -20.20
C LYS A 114 5.96 -1.59 -21.69
N THR A 115 4.69 -1.75 -22.08
CA THR A 115 4.29 -2.03 -23.46
C THR A 115 3.24 -1.04 -23.91
N PRO A 116 3.17 -0.70 -25.22
CA PRO A 116 2.10 0.13 -25.74
C PRO A 116 0.71 -0.43 -25.38
N GLY A 117 -0.14 0.38 -24.77
CA GLY A 117 -1.46 -0.03 -24.27
C GLY A 117 -1.43 -0.88 -22.99
N GLY A 118 -0.25 -1.11 -22.41
CA GLY A 118 -0.08 -1.97 -21.24
C GLY A 118 -0.78 -1.49 -19.97
N VAL A 119 -0.99 -0.19 -19.84
CA VAL A 119 -1.70 0.39 -18.68
C VAL A 119 -3.11 -0.18 -18.53
N LYS A 120 -3.86 -0.28 -19.64
CA LYS A 120 -5.20 -0.87 -19.66
C LYS A 120 -5.26 -2.29 -19.12
N TYR A 121 -4.15 -3.03 -19.22
CA TYR A 121 -4.03 -4.42 -18.81
C TYR A 121 -3.19 -4.61 -17.55
N GLY A 122 -2.87 -3.53 -16.83
CA GLY A 122 -2.11 -3.61 -15.59
C GLY A 122 -0.64 -4.02 -15.72
N TYR A 123 -0.01 -3.76 -16.88
CA TYR A 123 1.39 -4.09 -17.14
C TYR A 123 2.37 -3.08 -16.52
N GLY A 124 3.59 -3.52 -16.30
CA GLY A 124 4.72 -2.66 -15.92
C GLY A 124 4.99 -2.61 -14.43
N TYR A 125 4.34 -3.47 -13.63
CA TYR A 125 4.63 -3.55 -12.21
C TYR A 125 6.08 -3.89 -11.92
N CYS A 126 6.62 -3.25 -10.92
CA CYS A 126 7.88 -3.55 -10.27
C CYS A 126 7.78 -3.21 -8.78
N ASP A 127 8.66 -3.79 -8.00
CA ASP A 127 8.82 -3.52 -6.57
C ASP A 127 10.26 -3.81 -6.11
N ALA A 128 10.53 -3.63 -4.82
CA ALA A 128 11.85 -3.91 -4.26
C ALA A 128 12.16 -5.42 -4.15
N ASN A 129 11.16 -6.29 -4.21
CA ASN A 129 11.32 -7.73 -4.26
C ASN A 129 11.60 -8.26 -5.68
N CYS A 130 11.62 -7.36 -6.67
CA CYS A 130 11.90 -7.69 -8.06
C CYS A 130 10.92 -8.71 -8.65
N VAL A 131 9.65 -8.51 -8.38
CA VAL A 131 8.58 -9.35 -8.89
C VAL A 131 8.63 -9.40 -10.42
N ASP A 132 8.53 -10.58 -11.00
CA ASP A 132 8.69 -10.83 -12.44
C ASP A 132 10.06 -10.41 -13.03
N GLY A 133 11.09 -10.27 -12.18
CA GLY A 133 12.42 -9.82 -12.59
C GLY A 133 12.54 -8.29 -12.72
N ASP A 134 11.51 -7.55 -12.38
CA ASP A 134 11.48 -6.10 -12.45
C ASP A 134 11.59 -5.47 -11.06
N CYS A 135 12.73 -4.82 -10.82
CA CYS A 135 13.01 -4.14 -9.56
C CYS A 135 12.74 -2.64 -9.69
N CYS A 136 12.21 -2.02 -8.65
CA CYS A 136 12.19 -0.56 -8.52
C CYS A 136 12.07 -0.11 -7.06
N MET A 137 12.26 1.18 -6.83
CA MET A 137 12.04 1.81 -5.52
C MET A 137 10.61 1.61 -5.07
N GLU A 138 10.45 1.28 -3.79
CA GLU A 138 9.15 1.02 -3.15
C GLU A 138 9.06 1.71 -1.80
N PHE A 139 7.91 2.27 -1.51
CA PHE A 139 7.59 2.78 -0.19
C PHE A 139 6.22 2.28 0.24
N ASP A 140 6.21 1.42 1.26
CA ASP A 140 4.98 0.90 1.85
C ASP A 140 4.41 1.93 2.81
N ILE A 141 3.36 2.62 2.36
CA ILE A 141 2.62 3.55 3.22
C ILE A 141 1.93 2.75 4.32
N GLN A 142 1.40 1.59 4.00
CA GLN A 142 0.78 0.68 4.95
C GLN A 142 0.95 -0.76 4.51
N GLU A 143 1.38 -1.60 5.43
CA GLU A 143 1.15 -3.03 5.41
C GLU A 143 0.55 -3.42 6.75
N ALA A 144 -0.65 -4.01 6.73
CA ALA A 144 -1.38 -4.20 7.98
C ALA A 144 -2.43 -5.29 7.92
N SER A 145 -2.62 -5.92 9.07
CA SER A 145 -3.83 -6.63 9.46
C SER A 145 -4.54 -5.89 10.60
N ASN A 146 -5.65 -6.40 11.09
CA ASN A 146 -6.26 -5.85 12.29
C ASN A 146 -5.46 -6.15 13.60
N LYS A 147 -4.25 -6.71 13.47
CA LYS A 147 -3.36 -7.09 14.59
C LYS A 147 -2.10 -6.25 14.67
N ALA A 148 -1.58 -5.77 13.54
CA ALA A 148 -0.37 -4.96 13.48
C ALA A 148 -0.37 -4.09 12.22
N ILE A 149 0.45 -3.04 12.26
CA ILE A 149 0.69 -2.12 11.14
C ILE A 149 2.17 -1.79 11.06
N VAL A 150 2.68 -1.73 9.84
CA VAL A 150 4.04 -1.29 9.54
C VAL A 150 4.03 -0.35 8.34
N TYR A 151 4.98 0.56 8.26
CA TYR A 151 5.28 1.33 7.07
C TYR A 151 6.79 1.33 6.83
N THR A 152 7.21 1.17 5.57
CA THR A 152 8.59 0.74 5.23
C THR A 152 9.10 1.48 3.99
N THR A 153 10.38 1.83 3.98
CA THR A 153 11.09 2.31 2.80
C THR A 153 12.03 1.24 2.27
N HIS A 154 11.94 0.93 0.97
CA HIS A 154 12.78 0.00 0.25
C HIS A 154 13.49 0.73 -0.89
N SER A 155 14.71 1.18 -0.63
CA SER A 155 15.49 1.88 -1.64
C SER A 155 16.36 0.91 -2.44
N CYS A 156 16.67 1.29 -3.68
CA CYS A 156 17.54 0.51 -4.57
C CYS A 156 18.84 1.27 -4.84
N GLN A 157 19.91 0.55 -5.19
CA GLN A 157 21.19 1.12 -5.57
C GLN A 157 21.10 1.88 -6.90
N SER A 158 20.25 1.40 -7.80
CA SER A 158 19.82 2.09 -9.01
C SER A 158 18.30 2.02 -9.13
N GLN A 159 17.71 2.68 -10.13
CA GLN A 159 16.24 2.66 -10.33
C GLN A 159 15.67 1.24 -10.49
N THR A 160 16.48 0.29 -10.98
CA THR A 160 16.01 -1.03 -11.41
C THR A 160 16.85 -2.18 -10.86
N SER A 161 17.69 -1.95 -9.85
CA SER A 161 18.52 -3.02 -9.31
C SER A 161 19.08 -2.74 -7.92
N GLY A 162 19.47 -3.81 -7.24
CA GLY A 162 20.12 -3.74 -5.94
C GLY A 162 19.19 -3.19 -4.84
N CYS A 163 17.94 -3.60 -4.83
CA CYS A 163 16.95 -3.12 -3.87
C CYS A 163 17.12 -3.77 -2.49
N ASP A 164 16.86 -2.99 -1.47
CA ASP A 164 16.81 -3.44 -0.08
C ASP A 164 15.46 -4.11 0.22
N THR A 165 15.40 -5.42 0.01
CA THR A 165 14.17 -6.22 0.23
C THR A 165 13.73 -6.25 1.70
N SER A 166 14.66 -6.04 2.65
CA SER A 166 14.31 -5.96 4.08
C SER A 166 13.69 -4.61 4.44
N GLY A 167 14.18 -3.56 3.82
CA GLY A 167 13.74 -2.20 4.05
C GLY A 167 14.04 -1.64 5.45
N CYS A 168 13.67 -0.38 5.66
CA CYS A 168 13.59 0.22 6.97
C CYS A 168 12.14 0.52 7.32
N GLY A 169 11.56 -0.24 8.24
CA GLY A 169 10.16 -0.11 8.62
C GLY A 169 9.96 0.19 10.09
N TYR A 170 8.87 0.91 10.40
CA TYR A 170 8.42 1.15 11.76
C TYR A 170 7.10 0.45 12.04
N ASN A 171 7.11 -0.44 13.01
CA ASN A 171 5.97 -1.15 13.56
C ASN A 171 5.87 -0.81 15.06
N PRO A 172 4.79 -0.16 15.53
CA PRO A 172 4.64 0.23 16.94
C PRO A 172 4.80 -0.92 17.93
N TYR A 173 4.29 -2.08 17.59
CA TYR A 173 4.39 -3.29 18.42
C TYR A 173 5.84 -3.75 18.61
N ARG A 174 6.61 -3.83 17.52
CA ARG A 174 8.00 -4.28 17.51
C ARG A 174 8.98 -3.22 18.01
N ASP A 175 8.87 -2.00 17.44
CA ASP A 175 9.95 -1.01 17.49
C ASP A 175 9.83 -0.01 18.64
N SER A 176 8.64 0.03 19.27
CA SER A 176 8.39 0.83 20.49
C SER A 176 7.84 0.01 21.65
N GLY A 177 7.59 -1.27 21.44
CA GLY A 177 6.95 -2.13 22.44
C GLY A 177 5.51 -1.71 22.78
N ASP A 178 4.92 -0.84 21.98
CA ASP A 178 3.53 -0.38 22.17
C ASP A 178 2.54 -1.38 21.58
N LYS A 179 2.33 -2.44 22.35
CA LYS A 179 1.43 -3.54 21.98
C LYS A 179 -0.05 -3.13 21.98
N ALA A 180 -0.38 -2.00 22.56
CA ALA A 180 -1.74 -1.49 22.64
C ALA A 180 -2.06 -0.49 21.53
N PHE A 181 -1.05 0.06 20.84
CA PHE A 181 -1.26 1.11 19.83
C PHE A 181 -2.27 0.68 18.76
N TRP A 182 -2.04 -0.46 18.13
CA TRP A 182 -2.90 -0.98 17.07
C TRP A 182 -3.78 -2.10 17.63
N GLY A 183 -5.09 -1.87 17.60
CA GLY A 183 -6.09 -2.79 18.16
C GLY A 183 -6.79 -2.28 19.41
N THR A 184 -6.11 -1.47 20.25
CA THR A 184 -6.71 -0.90 21.48
C THR A 184 -6.75 0.62 21.43
N THR A 185 -5.60 1.30 21.32
CA THR A 185 -5.56 2.77 21.22
C THR A 185 -6.22 3.22 19.92
N ILE A 186 -5.85 2.58 18.80
CA ILE A 186 -6.60 2.62 17.56
C ILE A 186 -7.55 1.42 17.54
N ASN A 187 -8.84 1.69 17.56
CA ASN A 187 -9.85 0.63 17.49
C ASN A 187 -10.00 0.14 16.04
N VAL A 188 -9.32 -0.95 15.71
CA VAL A 188 -9.31 -1.54 14.37
C VAL A 188 -10.65 -2.14 13.92
N ASN A 189 -11.64 -2.25 14.82
CA ASN A 189 -13.02 -2.62 14.47
C ASN A 189 -13.84 -1.43 13.93
N GLN A 190 -13.21 -0.27 13.79
CA GLN A 190 -13.77 0.95 13.23
C GLN A 190 -12.83 1.50 12.16
N PRO A 191 -13.33 2.20 11.15
CA PRO A 191 -12.48 2.89 10.21
C PRO A 191 -11.48 3.83 10.90
N VAL A 192 -10.26 3.87 10.39
CA VAL A 192 -9.20 4.77 10.85
C VAL A 192 -8.67 5.58 9.67
N THR A 193 -8.43 6.87 9.88
CA THR A 193 -7.75 7.71 8.90
C THR A 193 -6.26 7.67 9.16
N ILE A 194 -5.51 7.31 8.13
CA ILE A 194 -4.05 7.28 8.13
C ILE A 194 -3.56 8.51 7.38
N VAL A 195 -2.69 9.25 8.03
CA VAL A 195 -2.04 10.45 7.49
C VAL A 195 -0.54 10.18 7.41
N THR A 196 0.04 10.33 6.22
CA THR A 196 1.48 10.17 6.01
C THR A 196 2.06 11.45 5.41
N GLN A 197 2.95 12.08 6.15
CA GLN A 197 3.64 13.31 5.76
C GLN A 197 5.07 13.00 5.33
N PHE A 198 5.40 13.33 4.08
CA PHE A 198 6.72 13.14 3.51
C PHE A 198 7.51 14.45 3.60
N ILE A 199 8.15 14.65 4.72
CA ILE A 199 8.79 15.91 5.08
C ILE A 199 10.11 16.06 4.33
N GLY A 200 10.24 17.18 3.61
CA GLY A 200 11.41 17.44 2.78
C GLY A 200 11.15 18.56 1.79
N SER A 201 12.09 18.77 0.87
CA SER A 201 12.01 19.79 -0.16
C SER A 201 12.73 19.35 -1.44
N GLY A 202 12.15 19.65 -2.59
CA GLY A 202 12.66 19.25 -3.89
C GLY A 202 12.69 17.73 -4.01
N SER A 203 13.87 17.14 -4.08
CA SER A 203 14.09 15.69 -4.09
C SER A 203 14.67 15.17 -2.76
N SER A 204 14.78 16.01 -1.74
CA SER A 204 15.38 15.62 -0.47
C SER A 204 14.30 15.32 0.55
N LEU A 205 14.00 14.04 0.75
CA LEU A 205 13.17 13.53 1.83
C LEU A 205 14.03 13.41 3.09
N THR A 206 13.55 13.92 4.23
CA THR A 206 14.31 13.91 5.50
C THR A 206 13.59 13.14 6.60
N GLU A 207 12.27 13.06 6.54
CA GLU A 207 11.45 12.37 7.52
C GLU A 207 10.15 11.88 6.86
N VAL A 208 9.68 10.71 7.27
CA VAL A 208 8.31 10.28 7.00
C VAL A 208 7.58 10.14 8.32
N LYS A 209 6.59 10.99 8.52
CA LYS A 209 5.81 11.07 9.75
C LYS A 209 4.42 10.46 9.52
N ARG A 210 3.98 9.66 10.47
CA ARG A 210 2.67 9.03 10.48
C ARG A 210 1.78 9.65 11.55
N LEU A 211 0.49 9.83 11.24
CA LEU A 211 -0.56 10.11 12.22
C LEU A 211 -1.72 9.15 11.95
N CYS A 212 -2.35 8.66 13.01
CA CYS A 212 -3.62 7.95 12.93
C CYS A 212 -4.71 8.83 13.51
N VAL A 213 -5.84 8.94 12.83
CA VAL A 213 -6.97 9.76 13.28
C VAL A 213 -8.20 8.91 13.41
N GLN A 214 -8.83 8.96 14.58
CA GLN A 214 -10.05 8.21 14.85
C GLN A 214 -10.89 8.90 15.91
N GLY A 215 -12.20 8.99 15.68
CA GLY A 215 -13.11 9.66 16.62
C GLY A 215 -12.78 11.12 16.88
N GLY A 216 -12.23 11.83 15.89
CA GLY A 216 -11.81 13.23 16.01
C GLY A 216 -10.53 13.45 16.83
N LYS A 217 -9.79 12.38 17.16
CA LYS A 217 -8.53 12.45 17.89
C LYS A 217 -7.38 11.99 17.00
N THR A 218 -6.22 12.63 17.17
CA THR A 218 -4.97 12.29 16.49
C THR A 218 -4.06 11.49 17.42
N PHE A 219 -3.54 10.39 16.90
CA PHE A 219 -2.66 9.47 17.61
C PHE A 219 -1.36 9.33 16.81
N PRO A 220 -0.29 10.07 17.14
CA PRO A 220 1.01 9.89 16.52
C PRO A 220 1.68 8.63 17.07
N PRO A 221 2.27 7.75 16.24
CA PRO A 221 3.21 6.74 16.70
C PRO A 221 4.43 7.38 17.37
N ALA A 222 5.12 6.60 18.18
CA ALA A 222 6.24 7.10 18.98
C ALA A 222 7.47 7.54 18.16
N LYS A 223 7.57 7.06 16.90
CA LYS A 223 8.73 7.34 16.02
C LYS A 223 8.27 7.59 14.59
N SER A 224 9.10 8.33 13.86
CA SER A 224 9.03 8.49 12.41
C SER A 224 10.25 7.86 11.73
N LEU A 225 10.17 7.63 10.41
CA LEU A 225 11.33 7.20 9.64
C LEU A 225 12.22 8.40 9.37
N THR A 226 13.49 8.26 9.73
CA THR A 226 14.58 9.20 9.42
C THR A 226 15.84 8.40 9.10
N ASP A 227 16.83 8.99 8.46
CA ASP A 227 18.12 8.31 8.23
C ASP A 227 18.76 7.83 9.54
N SER A 228 18.61 8.61 10.62
CA SER A 228 19.09 8.23 11.96
C SER A 228 18.34 7.01 12.52
N TYR A 229 17.01 6.99 12.38
CA TYR A 229 16.22 5.84 12.81
C TYR A 229 16.57 4.58 12.02
N CYS A 230 16.73 4.71 10.69
CA CYS A 230 17.07 3.61 9.80
C CYS A 230 18.56 3.23 9.85
N ASN A 231 19.40 3.97 10.56
CA ASN A 231 20.86 3.83 10.49
C ASN A 231 21.37 3.81 9.04
N ALA A 232 20.78 4.64 8.19
CA ALA A 232 21.02 4.67 6.75
C ALA A 232 22.03 5.78 6.41
N ASN A 233 23.17 5.39 5.86
CA ASN A 233 24.24 6.27 5.42
C ASN A 233 24.71 5.97 3.99
N ASP A 234 23.95 5.16 3.27
CA ASP A 234 24.21 4.71 1.91
C ASP A 234 22.96 4.90 1.02
N TYR A 235 22.81 4.08 -0.01
CA TYR A 235 21.66 4.11 -0.92
C TYR A 235 20.31 3.86 -0.23
N ARG A 236 20.28 3.32 0.99
CA ARG A 236 19.06 3.09 1.79
C ARG A 236 18.54 4.36 2.48
N SER A 237 19.22 5.47 2.31
CA SER A 237 18.82 6.76 2.91
C SER A 237 17.50 7.26 2.37
N LEU A 238 16.76 8.02 3.20
CA LEU A 238 15.55 8.70 2.76
C LEU A 238 15.80 9.70 1.63
N ARG A 239 17.03 10.22 1.52
CA ARG A 239 17.40 11.06 0.39
C ARG A 239 17.33 10.31 -0.94
N THR A 240 17.74 9.05 -0.97
CA THR A 240 17.62 8.20 -2.18
C THR A 240 16.16 7.95 -2.53
N MET A 241 15.34 7.59 -1.53
CA MET A 241 13.89 7.44 -1.71
C MET A 241 13.24 8.74 -2.14
N GLY A 242 13.63 9.88 -1.58
CA GLY A 242 13.13 11.19 -1.96
C GLY A 242 13.42 11.56 -3.42
N ALA A 243 14.62 11.21 -3.92
CA ALA A 243 14.97 11.41 -5.32
C ALA A 243 14.09 10.57 -6.26
N SER A 244 13.74 9.35 -5.87
CA SER A 244 12.77 8.50 -6.56
C SER A 244 11.36 9.10 -6.53
N MET A 245 10.87 9.45 -5.36
CA MET A 245 9.53 10.05 -5.18
C MET A 245 9.36 11.38 -5.93
N ALA A 246 10.44 12.13 -6.13
CA ALA A 246 10.41 13.36 -6.91
C ALA A 246 10.25 13.12 -8.43
N ARG A 247 10.64 11.94 -8.91
CA ARG A 247 10.36 11.52 -10.30
C ARG A 247 8.92 11.05 -10.50
N GLY A 248 8.26 10.61 -9.44
CA GLY A 248 6.88 10.17 -9.41
C GLY A 248 6.75 8.67 -9.16
N HIS A 249 5.84 8.32 -8.28
CA HIS A 249 5.45 6.96 -7.96
C HIS A 249 4.00 6.70 -8.31
N VAL A 250 3.68 5.47 -8.67
CA VAL A 250 2.32 4.95 -8.79
C VAL A 250 1.85 4.47 -7.43
N VAL A 251 0.62 4.81 -7.06
CA VAL A 251 -0.03 4.30 -5.83
C VAL A 251 -0.67 2.96 -6.12
N VAL A 252 -0.42 2.00 -5.23
CA VAL A 252 -0.87 0.62 -5.33
C VAL A 252 -1.74 0.27 -4.13
N PHE A 253 -2.92 -0.29 -4.39
CA PHE A 253 -3.76 -0.94 -3.38
C PHE A 253 -3.66 -2.44 -3.57
N SER A 254 -3.31 -3.16 -2.51
CA SER A 254 -3.13 -4.60 -2.59
C SER A 254 -3.77 -5.29 -1.38
N LEU A 255 -4.41 -6.42 -1.64
CA LEU A 255 -4.89 -7.33 -0.62
C LEU A 255 -4.36 -8.71 -0.95
N TRP A 256 -3.67 -9.35 -0.02
CA TRP A 256 -3.09 -10.68 -0.19
C TRP A 256 -2.89 -11.36 1.16
N ASP A 257 -2.65 -12.66 1.16
CA ASP A 257 -2.45 -13.43 2.37
C ASP A 257 -1.27 -14.40 2.26
N SER A 258 -0.79 -14.86 3.40
CA SER A 258 0.29 -15.85 3.46
C SER A 258 0.38 -16.49 4.85
N ASN A 259 0.69 -17.79 4.89
CA ASN A 259 1.10 -18.46 6.10
C ASN A 259 2.47 -17.98 6.64
N GLY A 260 3.23 -17.23 5.83
CA GLY A 260 4.53 -16.63 6.17
C GLY A 260 4.48 -15.21 6.73
N MET A 261 3.34 -14.69 7.18
CA MET A 261 3.12 -13.27 7.52
C MET A 261 3.68 -12.84 8.90
N SER A 262 4.41 -13.70 9.59
CA SER A 262 4.93 -13.41 10.94
C SER A 262 5.83 -12.16 11.01
N TRP A 263 6.44 -11.76 9.93
CA TRP A 263 7.24 -10.53 9.83
C TRP A 263 6.41 -9.26 10.03
N MET A 264 5.10 -9.31 9.70
CA MET A 264 4.18 -8.16 9.78
C MET A 264 3.36 -8.17 11.08
N ASP A 265 2.71 -9.29 11.43
CA ASP A 265 1.73 -9.36 12.51
C ASP A 265 1.90 -10.51 13.51
N GLY A 266 3.02 -11.23 13.45
CA GLY A 266 3.35 -12.31 14.39
C GLY A 266 4.76 -12.20 14.97
N GLY A 267 5.18 -13.19 15.73
CA GLY A 267 6.49 -13.20 16.36
C GLY A 267 6.72 -11.97 17.26
N ASN A 268 7.71 -11.17 16.92
CA ASN A 268 7.97 -9.89 17.59
C ASN A 268 7.25 -8.69 16.93
N ALA A 269 6.63 -8.89 15.77
CA ALA A 269 5.95 -7.82 15.00
C ALA A 269 4.46 -7.70 15.33
N GLY A 270 3.85 -8.69 15.99
CA GLY A 270 2.44 -8.69 16.34
C GLY A 270 2.02 -9.90 17.17
N PRO A 271 0.76 -9.96 17.57
CA PRO A 271 0.24 -10.99 18.47
C PRO A 271 -0.12 -12.31 17.78
N CYS A 272 -0.06 -12.40 16.45
CA CYS A 272 -0.45 -13.62 15.74
C CYS A 272 0.52 -14.76 16.02
N THR A 273 0.01 -15.92 16.40
CA THR A 273 0.82 -17.08 16.80
C THR A 273 0.75 -18.25 15.83
N SER A 274 -0.26 -18.23 14.94
CA SER A 274 -0.46 -19.27 13.92
C SER A 274 -1.23 -18.70 12.75
N TYR A 275 -1.02 -19.31 11.59
CA TYR A 275 -1.68 -18.96 10.33
C TYR A 275 -2.29 -20.21 9.72
N ASN A 276 -3.49 -20.09 9.21
CA ASN A 276 -4.17 -21.14 8.47
C ASN A 276 -5.02 -20.48 7.37
N ILE A 277 -4.31 -19.98 6.36
CA ILE A 277 -4.89 -19.16 5.31
C ILE A 277 -5.94 -19.92 4.52
N GLU A 278 -5.69 -21.19 4.18
CA GLU A 278 -6.62 -21.99 3.39
C GLU A 278 -7.95 -22.20 4.12
N SER A 279 -7.89 -22.38 5.45
CA SER A 279 -9.11 -22.45 6.26
C SER A 279 -9.84 -21.13 6.33
N LEU A 280 -9.11 -20.03 6.43
CA LEU A 280 -9.67 -18.68 6.47
C LEU A 280 -10.37 -18.33 5.16
N GLU A 281 -9.72 -18.55 4.03
CA GLU A 281 -10.28 -18.35 2.70
C GLU A 281 -11.56 -19.17 2.46
N SER A 282 -11.58 -20.41 2.96
CA SER A 282 -12.72 -21.30 2.80
C SER A 282 -13.89 -20.95 3.70
N SER A 283 -13.61 -20.57 4.97
CA SER A 283 -14.65 -20.29 5.96
C SER A 283 -15.18 -18.86 5.90
N GLN A 284 -14.37 -17.92 5.41
CA GLN A 284 -14.69 -16.49 5.37
C GLN A 284 -14.33 -15.83 4.02
N PRO A 285 -14.86 -16.36 2.89
CA PRO A 285 -14.46 -15.89 1.56
C PRO A 285 -14.83 -14.44 1.26
N ASN A 286 -15.72 -13.85 2.06
CA ASN A 286 -16.19 -12.47 1.88
C ASN A 286 -15.43 -11.43 2.69
N LEU A 287 -14.32 -11.80 3.35
CA LEU A 287 -13.44 -10.84 3.99
C LEU A 287 -13.01 -9.76 2.99
N LYS A 288 -13.03 -8.52 3.43
CA LYS A 288 -12.67 -7.39 2.57
C LYS A 288 -11.99 -6.28 3.36
N VAL A 289 -11.18 -5.51 2.67
CA VAL A 289 -10.72 -4.19 3.08
C VAL A 289 -11.49 -3.13 2.32
N THR A 290 -11.71 -1.97 2.94
CA THR A 290 -12.35 -0.82 2.29
C THR A 290 -11.50 0.42 2.49
N TRP A 291 -11.19 1.12 1.39
CA TRP A 291 -10.43 2.34 1.32
C TRP A 291 -11.35 3.49 0.90
N SER A 292 -11.24 4.63 1.55
CA SER A 292 -12.06 5.80 1.25
C SER A 292 -11.32 7.09 1.58
N ASN A 293 -11.88 8.23 1.22
CA ASN A 293 -11.31 9.54 1.53
C ASN A 293 -9.83 9.67 1.15
N VAL A 294 -9.43 9.08 0.02
CA VAL A 294 -8.06 9.20 -0.48
C VAL A 294 -7.81 10.64 -0.88
N LYS A 295 -6.80 11.25 -0.25
CA LYS A 295 -6.43 12.65 -0.46
C LYS A 295 -4.92 12.78 -0.56
N TYR A 296 -4.49 13.73 -1.36
CA TYR A 296 -3.08 14.02 -1.60
C TYR A 296 -2.89 15.54 -1.76
N GLY A 297 -1.86 16.10 -1.18
CA GLY A 297 -1.63 17.54 -1.31
C GLY A 297 -0.51 18.08 -0.43
N GLU A 298 -0.59 19.40 -0.15
CA GLU A 298 0.35 20.06 0.75
C GLU A 298 0.22 19.50 2.17
N ILE A 299 1.32 19.46 2.91
CA ILE A 299 1.30 18.99 4.31
C ILE A 299 0.29 19.83 5.12
N ASP A 300 -0.49 19.16 5.97
CA ASP A 300 -1.61 19.71 6.77
C ASP A 300 -2.74 20.29 5.91
N SER A 301 -2.96 19.81 4.68
CA SER A 301 -4.08 20.24 3.85
C SER A 301 -5.10 19.14 3.54
N PRO A 302 -4.72 17.87 3.31
CA PRO A 302 -5.65 16.74 3.15
C PRO A 302 -6.43 16.41 4.41
N TYR A 303 -5.82 16.65 5.57
CA TYR A 303 -6.34 16.29 6.87
C TYR A 303 -6.77 17.49 7.69
#